data_dab079ea25bcd5740e9b0810e0dfdf9a
#
_entry.id   dab079ea25bcd5740e9b0810e0dfdf9a
#
_cell.length_a   1.000
_cell.length_b   1.000
_cell.length_c   1.000
_cell.angle_alpha   90.00
_cell.angle_beta   90.00
_cell.angle_gamma   90.00
#
_symmetry.space_group_name_H-M   'P 1'
#
loop_
_entity.id
_entity.type
_entity.pdbx_description
1 polymer ?
#
loop_
_entity_poly.entity_id
_entity_poly.type
_entity_poly.pdbx_seq_one_letter_code
_entity_poly.pdbx_strand_id
1 'polypeptide(L)'
;MKGIIIKSTGSWYQVLESETKQIFEARIRGKFKLIKTRLTNPLAVGDEVEFSLEQDDVAWITKIFPRKNYLIRKSVNLSKEAHIIASNVDIACFIYSLKFPETSLGFLNRFLACCEAYNISPLILFNKMDTLNDDEKEIVENIETMYQNIGYDTLQISSYSKLNLDLLIEKIRDKTSVFFGHSGCGKSTLVNAMQPDLHIRTGEISESVLKGKHTT
;
A
#
# COMPACT_ATOMS: atom_id res chain seq x y z
N MET A 1 7.09 25.51 -5.38
CA MET A 1 7.72 24.37 -4.66
C MET A 1 7.19 23.08 -5.24
N LYS A 2 7.97 21.98 -5.19
CA LYS A 2 7.54 20.65 -5.63
C LYS A 2 7.43 19.72 -4.41
N GLY A 3 6.52 18.77 -4.46
CA GLY A 3 6.36 17.80 -3.39
C GLY A 3 5.51 16.60 -3.78
N ILE A 4 5.38 15.68 -2.84
CA ILE A 4 4.62 14.44 -3.00
C ILE A 4 3.46 14.45 -1.98
N ILE A 5 2.28 14.03 -2.40
CA ILE A 5 1.13 13.85 -1.51
C ILE A 5 1.40 12.62 -0.61
N ILE A 6 1.46 12.83 0.70
CA ILE A 6 1.67 11.76 1.69
C ILE A 6 0.41 11.41 2.48
N LYS A 7 -0.61 12.29 2.44
CA LYS A 7 -1.91 12.05 3.07
C LYS A 7 -3.03 12.75 2.31
N SER A 8 -4.17 12.10 2.22
CA SER A 8 -5.39 12.63 1.58
C SER A 8 -6.59 12.36 2.48
N THR A 9 -7.25 13.42 2.96
CA THR A 9 -8.44 13.35 3.83
C THR A 9 -9.51 14.28 3.29
N GLY A 10 -10.35 13.77 2.38
CA GLY A 10 -11.39 14.55 1.73
C GLY A 10 -10.83 15.72 0.89
N SER A 11 -10.92 16.96 1.39
CA SER A 11 -10.44 18.16 0.70
C SER A 11 -9.09 18.69 1.24
N TRP A 12 -8.49 17.98 2.21
CA TRP A 12 -7.20 18.30 2.78
C TRP A 12 -6.15 17.29 2.40
N TYR A 13 -4.95 17.78 2.16
CA TYR A 13 -3.78 16.99 1.76
C TYR A 13 -2.59 17.37 2.61
N GLN A 14 -1.69 16.42 2.84
CA GLN A 14 -0.34 16.72 3.32
C GLN A 14 0.63 16.49 2.18
N VAL A 15 1.47 17.49 1.95
CA VAL A 15 2.52 17.49 0.91
C VAL A 15 3.86 17.46 1.60
N LEU A 16 4.67 16.46 1.27
CA LEU A 16 6.09 16.41 1.64
C LEU A 16 6.87 17.17 0.57
N GLU A 17 7.48 18.29 0.95
CA GLU A 17 8.31 19.08 0.06
C GLU A 17 9.58 18.31 -0.34
N SER A 18 9.98 18.39 -1.61
CA SER A 18 11.02 17.50 -2.17
C SER A 18 12.44 17.81 -1.65
N GLU A 19 12.77 19.08 -1.43
CA GLU A 19 14.12 19.53 -1.06
C GLU A 19 14.31 19.53 0.47
N THR A 20 13.44 20.24 1.18
CA THR A 20 13.56 20.44 2.64
C THR A 20 13.01 19.30 3.48
N LYS A 21 12.21 18.40 2.85
CA LYS A 21 11.46 17.33 3.52
C LYS A 21 10.45 17.85 4.56
N GLN A 22 10.06 19.10 4.46
CA GLN A 22 9.05 19.69 5.32
C GLN A 22 7.64 19.27 4.86
N ILE A 23 6.75 19.04 5.81
CA ILE A 23 5.35 18.68 5.55
C ILE A 23 4.48 19.94 5.63
N PHE A 24 3.65 20.13 4.62
CA PHE A 24 2.69 21.24 4.54
C PHE A 24 1.27 20.72 4.45
N GLU A 25 0.34 21.35 5.20
CA GLU A 25 -1.09 21.18 4.97
C GLU A 25 -1.49 21.89 3.68
N ALA A 26 -2.18 21.20 2.79
CA ALA A 26 -2.46 21.68 1.44
C ALA A 26 -3.92 21.53 1.03
N ARG A 27 -4.33 22.40 0.11
CA ARG A 27 -5.64 22.37 -0.57
C ARG A 27 -5.48 22.49 -2.08
N ILE A 28 -6.49 22.05 -2.80
CA ILE A 28 -6.58 22.24 -4.26
C ILE A 28 -7.34 23.53 -4.56
N ARG A 29 -6.82 24.36 -5.46
CA ARG A 29 -7.56 25.49 -6.00
C ARG A 29 -8.78 25.04 -6.81
N GLY A 30 -9.89 25.79 -6.73
CA GLY A 30 -11.19 25.43 -7.28
C GLY A 30 -11.22 25.05 -8.78
N LYS A 31 -10.28 25.52 -9.58
CA LYS A 31 -10.16 25.18 -11.02
C LYS A 31 -9.89 23.69 -11.26
N PHE A 32 -9.22 23.01 -10.35
CA PHE A 32 -8.92 21.56 -10.47
C PHE A 32 -10.10 20.66 -10.07
N LYS A 33 -11.08 21.19 -9.28
CA LYS A 33 -12.33 20.47 -8.97
C LYS A 33 -13.21 20.24 -10.21
N LEU A 34 -12.96 20.96 -11.30
CA LEU A 34 -13.77 20.91 -12.52
C LEU A 34 -13.25 19.88 -13.55
N ILE A 35 -12.09 19.24 -13.31
CA ILE A 35 -11.68 18.12 -14.13
C ILE A 35 -12.65 16.97 -13.80
N LYS A 36 -13.63 16.76 -14.67
CA LYS A 36 -14.57 15.62 -14.64
C LYS A 36 -13.79 14.33 -14.87
N THR A 37 -13.03 13.90 -13.88
CA THR A 37 -12.49 12.55 -13.83
C THR A 37 -13.56 11.66 -13.19
N ARG A 38 -13.72 10.45 -13.70
CA ARG A 38 -14.55 9.39 -13.06
C ARG A 38 -13.94 8.91 -11.73
N LEU A 39 -13.10 9.73 -11.12
CA LEU A 39 -12.37 9.46 -9.90
C LEU A 39 -13.00 10.25 -8.76
N THR A 40 -13.28 9.60 -7.65
CA THR A 40 -13.86 10.21 -6.45
C THR A 40 -12.94 11.24 -5.81
N ASN A 41 -11.63 11.12 -6.00
CA ASN A 41 -10.64 12.04 -5.47
C ASN A 41 -9.64 12.45 -6.58
N PRO A 42 -9.47 13.76 -6.84
CA PRO A 42 -8.56 14.25 -7.88
C PRO A 42 -7.09 13.94 -7.57
N LEU A 43 -6.72 13.86 -6.29
CA LEU A 43 -5.39 13.55 -5.81
C LEU A 43 -5.37 12.30 -4.95
N ALA A 44 -4.32 11.52 -5.09
CA ALA A 44 -4.03 10.34 -4.30
C ALA A 44 -2.66 10.46 -3.61
N VAL A 45 -2.43 9.65 -2.60
CA VAL A 45 -1.10 9.49 -1.99
C VAL A 45 -0.11 9.01 -3.06
N GLY A 46 1.07 9.63 -3.11
CA GLY A 46 2.08 9.38 -4.13
C GLY A 46 2.03 10.32 -5.33
N ASP A 47 0.99 11.17 -5.48
CA ASP A 47 0.95 12.16 -6.55
C ASP A 47 2.04 13.22 -6.36
N GLU A 48 2.77 13.48 -7.44
CA GLU A 48 3.71 14.59 -7.51
C GLU A 48 2.94 15.87 -7.87
N VAL A 49 3.21 16.93 -7.10
CA VAL A 49 2.51 18.20 -7.23
C VAL A 49 3.46 19.39 -7.20
N GLU A 50 3.00 20.48 -7.78
CA GLU A 50 3.57 21.81 -7.57
C GLU A 50 2.60 22.61 -6.69
N PHE A 51 3.14 23.32 -5.71
CA PHE A 51 2.34 24.10 -4.76
C PHE A 51 3.02 25.42 -4.41
N SER A 52 2.24 26.39 -3.94
CA SER A 52 2.69 27.68 -3.42
C SER A 52 2.15 27.92 -2.03
N LEU A 53 2.93 28.58 -1.18
CA LEU A 53 2.47 29.09 0.11
C LEU A 53 1.82 30.46 -0.08
N GLU A 54 0.70 30.70 0.57
CA GLU A 54 0.04 32.00 0.70
C GLU A 54 0.09 32.47 2.16
N GLN A 55 -0.46 33.63 2.47
CA GLN A 55 -0.33 34.31 3.77
C GLN A 55 -0.86 33.52 4.98
N ASP A 56 -1.61 32.44 4.77
CA ASP A 56 -2.29 31.65 5.81
C ASP A 56 -1.54 30.33 6.16
N ASP A 57 -0.26 30.19 5.83
CA ASP A 57 0.54 28.95 6.00
C ASP A 57 -0.08 27.69 5.34
N VAL A 58 -1.13 27.82 4.57
CA VAL A 58 -1.75 26.73 3.80
C VAL A 58 -1.11 26.67 2.42
N ALA A 59 -0.64 25.50 2.05
CA ALA A 59 -0.12 25.27 0.72
C ALA A 59 -1.27 25.10 -0.30
N TRP A 60 -1.17 25.79 -1.42
CA TRP A 60 -2.13 25.70 -2.51
C TRP A 60 -1.53 24.90 -3.68
N ILE A 61 -2.13 23.75 -3.97
CA ILE A 61 -1.71 22.90 -5.09
C ILE A 61 -2.12 23.58 -6.39
N THR A 62 -1.11 23.88 -7.20
CA THR A 62 -1.25 24.63 -8.46
C THR A 62 -1.10 23.77 -9.69
N LYS A 63 -0.45 22.59 -9.57
CA LYS A 63 -0.25 21.64 -10.67
C LYS A 63 -0.15 20.22 -10.13
N ILE A 64 -0.69 19.27 -10.90
CA ILE A 64 -0.56 17.84 -10.68
C ILE A 64 0.26 17.29 -11.84
N PHE A 65 1.33 16.56 -11.56
CA PHE A 65 2.15 15.93 -12.61
C PHE A 65 1.49 14.62 -13.09
N PRO A 66 1.80 14.19 -14.33
CA PRO A 66 1.32 12.90 -14.83
C PRO A 66 1.78 11.74 -13.95
N ARG A 67 0.87 10.82 -13.67
CA ARG A 67 1.18 9.58 -12.94
C ARG A 67 1.87 8.58 -13.86
N LYS A 68 2.91 7.90 -13.38
CA LYS A 68 3.51 6.77 -14.10
C LYS A 68 2.63 5.51 -13.99
N ASN A 69 1.99 5.32 -12.85
CA ASN A 69 1.05 4.24 -12.56
C ASN A 69 0.18 4.59 -11.36
N TYR A 70 -0.79 3.75 -11.05
CA TYR A 70 -1.64 3.90 -9.86
C TYR A 70 -2.34 2.59 -9.51
N LEU A 71 -2.69 2.42 -8.23
CA LEU A 71 -3.53 1.34 -7.74
C LEU A 71 -4.95 1.84 -7.50
N ILE A 72 -5.94 1.09 -7.98
CA ILE A 72 -7.36 1.42 -7.79
C ILE A 72 -8.07 0.41 -6.91
N ARG A 73 -9.07 0.91 -6.19
CA ARG A 73 -10.09 0.10 -5.52
C ARG A 73 -11.45 0.43 -6.14
N LYS A 74 -12.14 -0.58 -6.68
CA LYS A 74 -13.54 -0.41 -7.07
C LYS A 74 -14.39 -0.15 -5.83
N SER A 75 -15.21 0.89 -5.88
CA SER A 75 -16.24 1.09 -4.87
C SER A 75 -17.34 0.05 -5.04
N VAL A 76 -17.71 -0.63 -3.95
CA VAL A 76 -18.78 -1.66 -3.98
C VAL A 76 -20.14 -1.01 -4.25
N ASN A 77 -20.34 0.24 -3.87
CA ASN A 77 -21.62 0.94 -3.90
C ASN A 77 -21.80 1.94 -5.06
N LEU A 78 -20.75 2.25 -5.79
CA LEU A 78 -20.77 3.23 -6.89
C LEU A 78 -20.17 2.58 -8.14
N SER A 79 -21.03 1.95 -8.94
CA SER A 79 -20.64 1.13 -10.11
C SER A 79 -19.85 1.87 -11.21
N LYS A 80 -19.59 3.17 -11.07
CA LYS A 80 -18.93 4.01 -12.09
C LYS A 80 -17.70 4.76 -11.59
N GLU A 81 -17.38 4.75 -10.30
CA GLU A 81 -16.27 5.52 -9.75
C GLU A 81 -15.19 4.60 -9.18
N ALA A 82 -13.96 4.81 -9.61
CA ALA A 82 -12.78 4.15 -9.07
C ALA A 82 -12.08 5.09 -8.06
N HIS A 83 -11.67 4.55 -6.92
CA HIS A 83 -10.86 5.27 -5.95
C HIS A 83 -9.40 4.89 -6.12
N ILE A 84 -8.54 5.87 -6.40
CA ILE A 84 -7.10 5.65 -6.44
C ILE A 84 -6.61 5.55 -4.99
N ILE A 85 -5.98 4.43 -4.66
CA ILE A 85 -5.41 4.17 -3.33
C ILE A 85 -4.03 4.82 -3.22
N ALA A 86 -3.19 4.62 -4.24
CA ALA A 86 -1.84 5.15 -4.33
C ALA A 86 -1.44 5.35 -5.80
N SER A 87 -0.55 6.28 -6.05
CA SER A 87 0.01 6.61 -7.37
C SER A 87 1.54 6.61 -7.32
N ASN A 88 2.17 6.52 -8.50
CA ASN A 88 3.62 6.52 -8.67
C ASN A 88 4.31 5.45 -7.80
N VAL A 89 3.70 4.26 -7.73
CA VAL A 89 4.17 3.12 -6.93
C VAL A 89 5.30 2.40 -7.68
N ASP A 90 6.41 2.14 -6.98
CA ASP A 90 7.53 1.36 -7.51
C ASP A 90 7.36 -0.13 -7.21
N ILE A 91 6.93 -0.46 -5.98
CA ILE A 91 6.73 -1.84 -5.53
C ILE A 91 5.42 -1.97 -4.79
N ALA A 92 4.63 -2.97 -5.16
CA ALA A 92 3.43 -3.36 -4.43
C ALA A 92 3.69 -4.66 -3.65
N CYS A 93 3.85 -4.54 -2.33
CA CYS A 93 4.12 -5.64 -1.41
C CYS A 93 2.80 -6.30 -1.00
N PHE A 94 2.57 -7.54 -1.40
CA PHE A 94 1.43 -8.33 -0.94
C PHE A 94 1.81 -9.20 0.25
N ILE A 95 1.17 -8.99 1.39
CA ILE A 95 1.40 -9.79 2.58
C ILE A 95 0.46 -11.00 2.56
N TYR A 96 1.06 -12.16 2.28
CA TYR A 96 0.42 -13.47 2.35
C TYR A 96 0.60 -14.06 3.74
N SER A 97 -0.42 -14.71 4.27
CA SER A 97 -0.38 -15.44 5.53
C SER A 97 -1.10 -16.77 5.34
N LEU A 98 -0.45 -17.89 5.65
CA LEU A 98 -1.05 -19.23 5.53
C LEU A 98 -2.19 -19.40 6.52
N LYS A 99 -2.06 -18.78 7.72
CA LYS A 99 -3.07 -18.84 8.79
C LYS A 99 -3.12 -17.52 9.58
N PHE A 100 -4.20 -17.31 10.29
CA PHE A 100 -4.43 -16.22 11.26
C PHE A 100 -4.25 -14.77 10.73
N PRO A 101 -5.03 -14.36 9.71
CA PRO A 101 -6.02 -15.07 8.91
C PRO A 101 -5.39 -15.78 7.70
N GLU A 102 -6.07 -16.79 7.20
CA GLU A 102 -5.70 -17.44 5.94
C GLU A 102 -5.91 -16.48 4.76
N THR A 103 -4.93 -16.40 3.90
CA THR A 103 -4.99 -15.64 2.65
C THR A 103 -5.20 -16.59 1.48
N SER A 104 -6.31 -16.46 0.76
CA SER A 104 -6.56 -17.31 -0.41
C SER A 104 -5.63 -16.97 -1.58
N LEU A 105 -5.18 -18.00 -2.32
CA LEU A 105 -4.41 -17.80 -3.56
C LEU A 105 -5.19 -17.00 -4.60
N GLY A 106 -6.52 -17.14 -4.65
CA GLY A 106 -7.37 -16.35 -5.54
C GLY A 106 -7.34 -14.84 -5.24
N PHE A 107 -7.11 -14.45 -3.98
CA PHE A 107 -6.93 -13.04 -3.64
C PHE A 107 -5.55 -12.53 -4.07
N LEU A 108 -4.49 -13.31 -3.84
CA LEU A 108 -3.15 -13.02 -4.33
C LEU A 108 -3.12 -12.89 -5.85
N ASN A 109 -3.71 -13.86 -6.58
CA ASN A 109 -3.73 -13.84 -8.05
C ASN A 109 -4.44 -12.61 -8.62
N ARG A 110 -5.55 -12.18 -8.01
CA ARG A 110 -6.24 -10.93 -8.43
C ARG A 110 -5.37 -9.69 -8.17
N PHE A 111 -4.61 -9.69 -7.10
CA PHE A 111 -3.68 -8.60 -6.80
C PHE A 111 -2.54 -8.57 -7.84
N LEU A 112 -1.92 -9.71 -8.15
CA LEU A 112 -0.86 -9.81 -9.15
C LEU A 112 -1.35 -9.35 -10.52
N ALA A 113 -2.52 -9.82 -10.96
CA ALA A 113 -3.14 -9.37 -12.22
C ALA A 113 -3.39 -7.84 -12.25
N CYS A 114 -3.73 -7.25 -11.10
CA CYS A 114 -3.86 -5.79 -10.99
C CYS A 114 -2.50 -5.11 -11.14
N CYS A 115 -1.45 -5.61 -10.51
CA CYS A 115 -0.10 -5.06 -10.62
C CYS A 115 0.39 -5.09 -12.08
N GLU A 116 0.22 -6.21 -12.78
CA GLU A 116 0.55 -6.34 -14.21
C GLU A 116 -0.22 -5.32 -15.06
N ALA A 117 -1.54 -5.20 -14.86
CA ALA A 117 -2.38 -4.28 -15.61
C ALA A 117 -1.99 -2.80 -15.45
N TYR A 118 -1.34 -2.44 -14.35
CA TYR A 118 -0.93 -1.06 -14.04
C TYR A 118 0.60 -0.85 -14.06
N ASN A 119 1.37 -1.82 -14.55
CA ASN A 119 2.84 -1.78 -14.62
C ASN A 119 3.48 -1.46 -13.25
N ILE A 120 3.09 -2.19 -12.22
CA ILE A 120 3.64 -2.08 -10.87
C ILE A 120 4.33 -3.38 -10.53
N SER A 121 5.60 -3.34 -10.10
CA SER A 121 6.34 -4.54 -9.70
C SER A 121 5.76 -5.12 -8.41
N PRO A 122 5.22 -6.35 -8.41
CA PRO A 122 4.75 -6.99 -7.18
C PRO A 122 5.89 -7.66 -6.42
N LEU A 123 5.78 -7.69 -5.09
CA LEU A 123 6.61 -8.47 -4.19
C LEU A 123 5.70 -9.26 -3.24
N ILE A 124 5.80 -10.59 -3.24
CA ILE A 124 5.00 -11.45 -2.37
C ILE A 124 5.76 -11.68 -1.07
N LEU A 125 5.18 -11.27 0.05
CA LEU A 125 5.73 -11.43 1.38
C LEU A 125 4.98 -12.52 2.13
N PHE A 126 5.59 -13.69 2.32
CA PHE A 126 5.06 -14.76 3.16
C PHE A 126 5.36 -14.44 4.63
N ASN A 127 4.36 -13.89 5.32
CA ASN A 127 4.52 -13.41 6.70
C ASN A 127 4.07 -14.44 7.74
N LYS A 128 4.52 -14.25 8.98
CA LYS A 128 4.24 -15.10 10.14
C LYS A 128 4.92 -16.48 10.08
N MET A 129 6.07 -16.55 9.41
CA MET A 129 6.85 -17.79 9.34
C MET A 129 7.22 -18.36 10.70
N ASP A 130 7.32 -17.50 11.72
CA ASP A 130 7.56 -17.87 13.14
C ASP A 130 6.42 -18.69 13.77
N THR A 131 5.22 -18.65 13.20
CA THR A 131 4.04 -19.36 13.74
C THR A 131 3.80 -20.72 13.08
N LEU A 132 4.57 -21.07 12.05
CA LEU A 132 4.37 -22.25 11.22
C LEU A 132 5.19 -23.44 11.76
N ASN A 133 4.57 -24.62 11.76
CA ASN A 133 5.27 -25.90 11.95
C ASN A 133 5.96 -26.31 10.63
N ASP A 134 6.68 -27.44 10.62
CA ASP A 134 7.49 -27.84 9.46
C ASP A 134 6.63 -28.23 8.24
N ASP A 135 5.50 -28.92 8.43
CA ASP A 135 4.56 -29.24 7.34
C ASP A 135 3.97 -27.98 6.71
N GLU A 136 3.64 -26.98 7.54
CA GLU A 136 3.11 -25.70 7.10
C GLU A 136 4.16 -24.85 6.35
N LYS A 137 5.42 -24.93 6.75
CA LYS A 137 6.52 -24.29 6.04
C LYS A 137 6.72 -24.92 4.64
N GLU A 138 6.66 -26.25 4.55
CA GLU A 138 6.71 -26.95 3.26
C GLU A 138 5.58 -26.49 2.31
N ILE A 139 4.37 -26.31 2.84
CA ILE A 139 3.26 -25.74 2.03
C ILE A 139 3.62 -24.33 1.51
N VAL A 140 4.17 -23.46 2.36
CA VAL A 140 4.57 -22.10 1.95
C VAL A 140 5.70 -22.15 0.92
N GLU A 141 6.71 -23.02 1.09
CA GLU A 141 7.82 -23.21 0.15
C GLU A 141 7.34 -23.67 -1.22
N ASN A 142 6.37 -24.59 -1.26
CA ASN A 142 5.76 -25.05 -2.51
C ASN A 142 4.99 -23.91 -3.23
N ILE A 143 4.24 -23.09 -2.47
CA ILE A 143 3.53 -21.93 -3.00
C ILE A 143 4.55 -20.88 -3.51
N GLU A 144 5.57 -20.58 -2.73
CA GLU A 144 6.64 -19.66 -3.08
C GLU A 144 7.34 -20.07 -4.37
N THR A 145 7.77 -21.34 -4.45
CA THR A 145 8.42 -21.92 -5.65
C THR A 145 7.51 -21.78 -6.88
N MET A 146 6.21 -22.01 -6.74
CA MET A 146 5.26 -21.83 -7.84
C MET A 146 5.27 -20.39 -8.37
N TYR A 147 5.25 -19.38 -7.49
CA TYR A 147 5.27 -17.98 -7.91
C TYR A 147 6.63 -17.53 -8.44
N GLN A 148 7.74 -18.02 -7.89
CA GLN A 148 9.09 -17.78 -8.42
C GLN A 148 9.27 -18.34 -9.82
N ASN A 149 8.77 -19.54 -10.08
CA ASN A 149 8.85 -20.20 -11.40
C ASN A 149 8.10 -19.43 -12.51
N ILE A 150 7.10 -18.64 -12.16
CA ILE A 150 6.38 -17.76 -13.09
C ILE A 150 6.91 -16.33 -13.09
N GLY A 151 8.01 -16.05 -12.37
CA GLY A 151 8.77 -14.81 -12.45
C GLY A 151 8.45 -13.76 -11.38
N TYR A 152 7.72 -14.10 -10.32
CA TYR A 152 7.44 -13.15 -9.24
C TYR A 152 8.51 -13.17 -8.15
N ASP A 153 8.90 -11.99 -7.69
CA ASP A 153 9.74 -11.84 -6.51
C ASP A 153 8.97 -12.21 -5.24
N THR A 154 9.63 -12.98 -4.39
CA THR A 154 9.06 -13.46 -3.12
C THR A 154 10.04 -13.24 -1.97
N LEU A 155 9.52 -13.21 -0.75
CA LEU A 155 10.33 -13.21 0.47
C LEU A 155 9.54 -13.79 1.64
N GLN A 156 10.13 -14.78 2.33
CA GLN A 156 9.61 -15.27 3.60
C GLN A 156 10.05 -14.33 4.73
N ILE A 157 9.10 -13.87 5.54
CA ILE A 157 9.34 -12.91 6.63
C ILE A 157 8.61 -13.30 7.91
N SER A 158 9.07 -12.74 9.01
CA SER A 158 8.29 -12.63 10.23
C SER A 158 8.40 -11.22 10.79
N SER A 159 7.25 -10.54 10.87
CA SER A 159 7.17 -9.22 11.50
C SER A 159 7.43 -9.29 13.01
N TYR A 160 7.22 -10.44 13.64
CA TYR A 160 7.41 -10.66 15.07
C TYR A 160 8.85 -11.02 15.43
N SER A 161 9.40 -12.07 14.82
CA SER A 161 10.79 -12.50 15.04
C SER A 161 11.83 -11.68 14.25
N LYS A 162 11.38 -10.74 13.42
CA LYS A 162 12.20 -9.90 12.52
C LYS A 162 12.96 -10.69 11.44
N LEU A 163 12.50 -11.92 11.14
CA LEU A 163 13.10 -12.74 10.08
C LEU A 163 13.06 -11.98 8.74
N ASN A 164 14.22 -11.82 8.10
CA ASN A 164 14.42 -11.23 6.77
C ASN A 164 13.89 -9.78 6.61
N LEU A 165 13.67 -9.03 7.69
CA LEU A 165 13.23 -7.63 7.59
C LEU A 165 14.30 -6.74 6.97
N ASP A 166 15.58 -6.98 7.25
CA ASP A 166 16.68 -6.21 6.65
C ASP A 166 16.71 -6.39 5.13
N LEU A 167 16.47 -7.61 4.62
CA LEU A 167 16.36 -7.89 3.20
C LEU A 167 15.15 -7.19 2.56
N LEU A 168 14.03 -7.15 3.28
CA LEU A 168 12.86 -6.39 2.82
C LEU A 168 13.17 -4.89 2.74
N ILE A 169 13.77 -4.32 3.78
CA ILE A 169 14.16 -2.90 3.83
C ILE A 169 15.09 -2.56 2.66
N GLU A 170 16.06 -3.43 2.37
CA GLU A 170 16.95 -3.23 1.23
C GLU A 170 16.22 -3.27 -0.11
N LYS A 171 15.29 -4.21 -0.31
CA LYS A 171 14.49 -4.32 -1.54
C LYS A 171 13.61 -3.10 -1.81
N ILE A 172 13.10 -2.45 -0.76
CA ILE A 172 12.18 -1.29 -0.86
C ILE A 172 12.87 0.06 -0.64
N ARG A 173 14.17 0.08 -0.37
CA ARG A 173 14.94 1.31 -0.14
C ARG A 173 14.82 2.24 -1.34
N ASP A 174 14.60 3.53 -1.08
CA ASP A 174 14.44 4.60 -2.07
C ASP A 174 13.30 4.37 -3.08
N LYS A 175 12.32 3.52 -2.72
CA LYS A 175 11.17 3.20 -3.57
C LYS A 175 9.86 3.57 -2.88
N THR A 176 8.91 4.07 -3.66
CA THR A 176 7.53 4.23 -3.21
C THR A 176 6.87 2.86 -3.14
N SER A 177 6.69 2.35 -1.93
CA SER A 177 6.16 1.00 -1.69
C SER A 177 4.78 1.06 -1.06
N VAL A 178 3.88 0.17 -1.48
CA VAL A 178 2.55 0.00 -0.88
C VAL A 178 2.40 -1.41 -0.33
N PHE A 179 1.89 -1.53 0.91
CA PHE A 179 1.64 -2.81 1.56
C PHE A 179 0.16 -3.18 1.47
N PHE A 180 -0.13 -4.34 0.90
CA PHE A 180 -1.46 -4.85 0.65
C PHE A 180 -1.67 -6.22 1.30
N GLY A 181 -2.90 -6.54 1.69
CA GLY A 181 -3.24 -7.82 2.33
C GLY A 181 -4.49 -7.71 3.19
N HIS A 182 -5.00 -8.84 3.65
CA HIS A 182 -6.18 -8.90 4.53
C HIS A 182 -5.97 -8.14 5.85
N SER A 183 -7.09 -7.81 6.53
CA SER A 183 -7.01 -7.36 7.92
C SER A 183 -6.41 -8.47 8.77
N GLY A 184 -5.50 -8.13 9.68
CA GLY A 184 -4.82 -9.10 10.54
C GLY A 184 -3.65 -9.89 9.92
N CYS A 185 -3.32 -9.73 8.63
CA CYS A 185 -2.15 -10.39 8.02
C CYS A 185 -0.80 -9.84 8.50
N GLY A 186 -0.79 -8.74 9.31
CA GLY A 186 0.41 -8.19 9.92
C GLY A 186 0.96 -6.91 9.28
N LYS A 187 0.20 -6.19 8.42
CA LYS A 187 0.66 -4.94 7.78
C LYS A 187 1.20 -3.91 8.76
N SER A 188 0.40 -3.55 9.75
CA SER A 188 0.79 -2.53 10.74
C SER A 188 1.96 -3.00 11.61
N THR A 189 1.98 -4.29 11.97
CA THR A 189 3.08 -4.89 12.72
C THR A 189 4.38 -4.86 11.91
N LEU A 190 4.30 -5.17 10.61
CA LEU A 190 5.43 -5.14 9.70
C LEU A 190 6.01 -3.73 9.57
N VAL A 191 5.15 -2.73 9.32
CA VAL A 191 5.59 -1.33 9.18
C VAL A 191 6.20 -0.82 10.49
N ASN A 192 5.61 -1.12 11.65
CA ASN A 192 6.19 -0.76 12.93
C ASN A 192 7.53 -1.48 13.22
N ALA A 193 7.68 -2.73 12.75
CA ALA A 193 8.93 -3.47 12.92
C ALA A 193 10.07 -2.90 12.07
N MET A 194 9.75 -2.39 10.87
CA MET A 194 10.70 -1.72 9.98
C MET A 194 11.00 -0.28 10.43
N GLN A 195 10.02 0.42 10.96
CA GLN A 195 10.12 1.82 11.38
C GLN A 195 9.39 2.05 12.71
N PRO A 196 10.05 1.79 13.84
CA PRO A 196 9.43 1.83 15.18
C PRO A 196 8.83 3.19 15.55
N ASP A 197 9.36 4.27 15.03
CA ASP A 197 8.94 5.65 15.35
C ASP A 197 7.55 6.01 14.77
N LEU A 198 7.02 5.22 13.82
CA LEU A 198 5.70 5.50 13.21
C LEU A 198 4.51 5.21 14.12
N HIS A 199 4.65 4.34 15.12
CA HIS A 199 3.61 3.99 16.09
C HIS A 199 2.21 3.73 15.49
N ILE A 200 2.14 3.01 14.36
CA ILE A 200 0.87 2.66 13.74
C ILE A 200 0.10 1.73 14.68
N ARG A 201 -1.18 2.03 14.90
CA ARG A 201 -2.04 1.19 15.74
C ARG A 201 -2.14 -0.22 15.15
N THR A 202 -1.79 -1.21 15.96
CA THR A 202 -2.00 -2.63 15.66
C THR A 202 -3.26 -3.09 16.39
N GLY A 203 -4.15 -3.80 15.68
CA GLY A 203 -5.33 -4.42 16.31
C GLY A 203 -5.07 -5.89 16.57
N GLU A 204 -5.62 -6.41 17.67
CA GLU A 204 -5.70 -7.85 17.89
C GLU A 204 -6.62 -8.48 16.83
N ILE A 205 -6.30 -9.70 16.39
CA ILE A 205 -7.13 -10.47 15.47
C ILE A 205 -8.36 -10.91 16.25
N SER A 206 -9.54 -10.37 15.89
CA SER A 206 -10.78 -10.77 16.54
C SER A 206 -11.11 -12.24 16.19
N GLU A 207 -11.65 -13.01 17.14
CA GLU A 207 -12.09 -14.40 16.90
C GLU A 207 -13.09 -14.55 15.75
N SER A 208 -13.84 -13.47 15.43
CA SER A 208 -14.77 -13.45 14.31
C SER A 208 -14.06 -13.48 12.95
N VAL A 209 -12.83 -12.97 12.88
CA VAL A 209 -11.99 -13.04 11.67
C VAL A 209 -11.42 -14.45 11.50
N LEU A 210 -11.15 -15.14 12.60
CA LEU A 210 -10.68 -16.53 12.61
C LEU A 210 -11.75 -17.52 12.09
N LYS A 211 -13.04 -17.21 12.29
CA LYS A 211 -14.17 -18.08 11.89
C LYS A 211 -14.72 -17.86 10.48
N GLY A 212 -14.08 -17.02 9.66
CA GLY A 212 -14.43 -16.89 8.24
C GLY A 212 -15.87 -16.47 7.96
N LYS A 213 -16.51 -15.64 8.79
CA LYS A 213 -17.81 -15.07 8.48
C LYS A 213 -17.67 -14.02 7.37
N HIS A 214 -17.81 -14.48 6.14
CA HIS A 214 -18.25 -13.62 5.04
C HIS A 214 -19.70 -13.21 5.32
N THR A 215 -19.90 -12.02 5.84
CA THR A 215 -21.20 -11.36 5.67
C THR A 215 -21.19 -10.72 4.30
N THR A 216 -22.05 -11.27 3.42
CA THR A 216 -22.47 -10.73 2.13
C THR A 216 -22.83 -9.26 2.19
#